data_130f661f1cd3ff8bb009726a118ebcc2
#
_entry.id   130f661f1cd3ff8bb009726a118ebcc2
#
_cell.length_a   1.000
_cell.length_b   1.000
_cell.length_c   1.000
_cell.angle_alpha   90.00
_cell.angle_beta   90.00
_cell.angle_gamma   90.00
#
_symmetry.space_group_name_H-M   'P 1'
#
loop_
_entity.id
_entity.type
_entity.pdbx_description
1 polymer ?
#
loop_
_entity_poly.entity_id
_entity_poly.type
_entity_poly.pdbx_seq_one_letter_code
_entity_poly.pdbx_strand_id
1 'polypeptide(L)'
;MKQSIQQFAWLLAAALGCAWGQTAVDPSKQAQDPCRAEVSKFEQAIGTIRQAQGNQAAADLKEKLLPAKLENEILFKDGYCGLARYLRDKKLNR
;
A
#
# COMPACT_ATOMS: atom_id res chain seq x y z
N MET A 1 32.08 36.56 -13.01
CA MET A 1 32.01 36.08 -11.94
C MET A 1 30.79 36.36 -11.21
N LYS A 2 30.18 37.31 -11.31
CA LYS A 2 29.08 37.49 -10.70
C LYS A 2 28.01 36.67 -11.18
N GLN A 3 27.96 36.27 -12.37
CA GLN A 3 26.97 35.47 -12.89
C GLN A 3 26.83 34.26 -12.15
N SER A 4 27.81 33.84 -11.58
CA SER A 4 27.74 32.56 -10.90
C SER A 4 26.71 32.67 -9.82
N ILE A 5 26.49 33.77 -9.33
CA ILE A 5 25.58 33.92 -8.28
C ILE A 5 24.20 33.72 -8.71
N GLN A 6 23.88 34.18 -9.82
CA GLN A 6 22.64 34.01 -10.26
C GLN A 6 22.29 32.63 -10.42
N GLN A 7 23.14 31.82 -10.80
CA GLN A 7 22.84 30.50 -11.00
C GLN A 7 22.27 29.85 -9.85
N PHE A 8 22.62 30.14 -8.72
CA PHE A 8 22.15 29.52 -7.58
C PHE A 8 20.71 29.72 -7.48
N ALA A 9 20.27 30.86 -7.73
CA ALA A 9 18.94 31.20 -7.55
C ALA A 9 17.99 30.27 -8.19
N TRP A 10 18.12 29.98 -9.44
CA TRP A 10 17.16 29.17 -10.02
C TRP A 10 17.33 27.73 -9.74
N LEU A 11 18.37 27.40 -9.18
CA LEU A 11 18.57 26.05 -8.86
C LEU A 11 17.63 25.74 -7.76
N LEU A 12 17.47 26.60 -6.83
CA LEU A 12 16.63 26.37 -5.74
C LEU A 12 15.22 26.22 -6.19
N ALA A 13 14.83 26.99 -7.10
CA ALA A 13 13.50 26.92 -7.57
C ALA A 13 13.19 25.56 -8.10
N ALA A 14 14.11 25.00 -8.78
CA ALA A 14 13.90 23.72 -9.35
C ALA A 14 13.65 22.70 -8.26
N ALA A 15 14.37 22.79 -7.26
CA ALA A 15 14.26 21.84 -6.20
C ALA A 15 12.87 21.87 -5.63
N LEU A 16 12.32 22.99 -5.47
CA LEU A 16 11.04 23.09 -4.95
C LEU A 16 10.05 22.42 -5.80
N GLY A 17 10.14 22.60 -7.05
CA GLY A 17 9.20 22.02 -7.94
C GLY A 17 9.02 20.58 -7.74
N CYS A 18 10.02 19.90 -7.42
CA CYS A 18 9.91 18.51 -7.29
C CYS A 18 9.01 18.09 -6.21
N ALA A 19 8.95 18.85 -5.24
CA ALA A 19 8.24 18.47 -4.07
C ALA A 19 6.80 18.19 -4.30
N TRP A 20 6.23 18.83 -5.26
CA TRP A 20 4.95 18.64 -5.42
C TRP A 20 4.52 17.38 -5.81
N GLY A 21 5.14 16.69 -6.66
CA GLY A 21 4.75 15.49 -7.25
C GLY A 21 4.22 14.52 -6.28
N GLN A 22 4.75 14.51 -5.16
CA GLN A 22 4.37 13.54 -4.28
C GLN A 22 3.05 13.69 -3.73
N THR A 23 2.53 14.83 -3.74
CA THR A 23 1.27 14.99 -3.11
C THR A 23 0.20 14.23 -3.82
N ALA A 24 0.42 13.82 -5.01
CA ALA A 24 -0.60 13.12 -5.74
C ALA A 24 -0.96 11.84 -5.02
N VAL A 25 -0.02 11.20 -4.41
CA VAL A 25 -0.27 9.99 -3.71
C VAL A 25 -0.20 10.32 -2.26
N ASP A 26 -1.25 10.38 -1.58
CA ASP A 26 -1.25 10.81 -0.21
C ASP A 26 -1.22 9.61 0.72
N PRO A 27 -0.09 9.23 1.24
CA PRO A 27 -0.01 8.08 2.11
C PRO A 27 -0.80 8.27 3.39
N SER A 28 -0.92 9.49 3.86
CA SER A 28 -1.64 9.68 5.08
C SER A 28 -3.13 9.44 4.87
N LYS A 29 -3.62 9.67 3.66
CA LYS A 29 -4.98 9.43 3.41
C LYS A 29 -5.25 7.96 3.41
N GLN A 30 -4.36 7.17 2.87
CA GLN A 30 -4.52 5.75 2.88
C GLN A 30 -4.43 5.22 4.29
N ALA A 31 -3.55 5.78 5.07
CA ALA A 31 -3.38 5.30 6.42
C ALA A 31 -4.59 5.60 7.28
N GLN A 32 -5.39 6.56 6.89
CA GLN A 32 -6.56 6.91 7.65
C GLN A 32 -7.77 6.06 7.34
N ASP A 33 -7.71 5.24 6.32
CA ASP A 33 -8.82 4.40 5.97
C ASP A 33 -8.73 3.12 6.80
N PRO A 34 -9.58 2.93 7.79
CA PRO A 34 -9.48 1.77 8.65
C PRO A 34 -9.70 0.45 7.92
N CYS A 35 -10.49 0.45 6.87
CA CYS A 35 -10.72 -0.78 6.14
C CYS A 35 -9.47 -1.21 5.40
N ARG A 36 -8.78 -0.25 4.80
CA ARG A 36 -7.54 -0.59 4.10
C ARG A 36 -6.47 -1.00 5.09
N ALA A 37 -6.46 -0.40 6.27
CA ALA A 37 -5.49 -0.76 7.27
C ALA A 37 -5.67 -2.21 7.72
N GLU A 38 -6.92 -2.65 7.83
CA GLU A 38 -7.17 -4.03 8.22
C GLU A 38 -6.72 -4.99 7.14
N VAL A 39 -6.97 -4.67 5.88
CA VAL A 39 -6.53 -5.52 4.78
C VAL A 39 -5.00 -5.56 4.75
N SER A 40 -4.36 -4.43 5.04
CA SER A 40 -2.92 -4.36 5.06
C SER A 40 -2.30 -5.28 6.10
N LYS A 41 -2.97 -5.49 7.23
CA LYS A 41 -2.46 -6.39 8.26
C LYS A 41 -2.37 -7.80 7.71
N PHE A 42 -3.35 -8.23 6.96
CA PHE A 42 -3.33 -9.57 6.38
C PHE A 42 -2.18 -9.65 5.37
N GLU A 43 -1.99 -8.62 4.55
CA GLU A 43 -0.93 -8.63 3.58
C GLU A 43 0.45 -8.65 4.23
N GLN A 44 0.58 -7.96 5.35
CA GLN A 44 1.84 -7.96 6.08
C GLN A 44 2.13 -9.36 6.66
N ALA A 45 1.10 -10.03 7.13
CA ALA A 45 1.28 -11.39 7.64
C ALA A 45 1.74 -12.32 6.52
N ILE A 46 1.16 -12.18 5.31
CA ILE A 46 1.59 -12.99 4.19
C ILE A 46 3.03 -12.64 3.82
N GLY A 47 3.41 -11.36 3.92
CA GLY A 47 4.78 -10.93 3.64
C GLY A 47 5.77 -11.56 4.62
N THR A 48 5.38 -11.69 5.88
CA THR A 48 6.24 -12.33 6.87
C THR A 48 6.45 -13.81 6.51
N ILE A 49 5.40 -14.49 6.07
CA ILE A 49 5.53 -15.88 5.64
C ILE A 49 6.45 -15.96 4.43
N ARG A 50 6.35 -14.99 3.52
CA ARG A 50 7.18 -14.99 2.34
C ARG A 50 8.66 -14.89 2.73
N GLN A 51 8.98 -14.08 3.71
CA GLN A 51 10.36 -13.94 4.13
C GLN A 51 10.85 -15.19 4.85
N ALA A 52 10.00 -15.83 5.61
CA ALA A 52 10.39 -17.01 6.37
C ALA A 52 10.41 -18.28 5.54
N GLN A 53 9.46 -18.44 4.65
CA GLN A 53 9.29 -19.70 3.92
C GLN A 53 9.33 -19.60 2.40
N GLY A 54 9.51 -18.41 1.87
CA GLY A 54 9.66 -18.24 0.44
C GLY A 54 8.39 -17.81 -0.27
N ASN A 55 8.54 -17.35 -1.50
CA ASN A 55 7.45 -16.82 -2.26
C ASN A 55 6.37 -17.84 -2.57
N GLN A 56 6.75 -19.03 -2.89
CA GLN A 56 5.79 -20.06 -3.27
C GLN A 56 4.91 -20.44 -2.08
N ALA A 57 5.51 -20.60 -0.91
CA ALA A 57 4.75 -20.95 0.27
C ALA A 57 3.75 -19.85 0.63
N ALA A 58 4.18 -18.60 0.51
CA ALA A 58 3.31 -17.47 0.82
C ALA A 58 2.18 -17.39 -0.20
N ALA A 59 2.46 -17.61 -1.47
CA ALA A 59 1.45 -17.55 -2.50
C ALA A 59 0.40 -18.65 -2.31
N ASP A 60 0.85 -19.85 -1.99
CA ASP A 60 -0.04 -20.96 -1.78
C ASP A 60 -0.94 -20.73 -0.56
N LEU A 61 -0.35 -20.19 0.50
CA LEU A 61 -1.12 -19.93 1.69
C LEU A 61 -2.14 -18.84 1.44
N LYS A 62 -1.74 -17.79 0.77
CA LYS A 62 -2.66 -16.70 0.48
C LYS A 62 -3.81 -17.20 -0.37
N GLU A 63 -3.53 -18.04 -1.35
CA GLU A 63 -4.56 -18.55 -2.22
C GLU A 63 -5.55 -19.46 -1.46
N LYS A 64 -5.06 -20.14 -0.45
CA LYS A 64 -5.90 -20.96 0.34
C LYS A 64 -6.78 -20.15 1.22
N LEU A 65 -6.26 -19.07 1.81
CA LEU A 65 -7.00 -18.27 2.75
C LEU A 65 -7.89 -17.24 2.07
N LEU A 66 -7.43 -16.69 0.97
CA LEU A 66 -8.15 -15.67 0.25
C LEU A 66 -7.84 -15.82 -1.24
N PRO A 67 -8.54 -16.66 -1.95
CA PRO A 67 -8.29 -16.84 -3.38
C PRO A 67 -8.44 -15.53 -4.13
N ALA A 68 -7.56 -15.30 -5.09
CA ALA A 68 -7.55 -14.05 -5.83
C ALA A 68 -8.89 -13.73 -6.46
N LYS A 69 -9.58 -14.75 -6.95
CA LYS A 69 -10.86 -14.53 -7.56
C LYS A 69 -11.87 -14.01 -6.55
N LEU A 70 -11.89 -14.57 -5.36
CA LEU A 70 -12.80 -14.15 -4.32
C LEU A 70 -12.44 -12.75 -3.86
N GLU A 71 -11.14 -12.47 -3.71
CA GLU A 71 -10.68 -11.16 -3.29
C GLU A 71 -11.18 -10.11 -4.28
N ASN A 72 -11.03 -10.36 -5.57
CA ASN A 72 -11.46 -9.42 -6.60
C ASN A 72 -12.97 -9.23 -6.58
N GLU A 73 -13.72 -10.28 -6.33
CA GLU A 73 -15.16 -10.19 -6.28
C GLU A 73 -15.61 -9.35 -5.10
N ILE A 74 -14.99 -9.54 -3.94
CA ILE A 74 -15.36 -8.79 -2.76
C ILE A 74 -15.00 -7.32 -2.97
N LEU A 75 -13.82 -7.04 -3.51
CA LEU A 75 -13.42 -5.67 -3.74
C LEU A 75 -14.35 -4.96 -4.73
N PHE A 76 -14.76 -5.68 -5.75
CA PHE A 76 -15.63 -5.10 -6.75
C PHE A 76 -17.02 -4.79 -6.18
N LYS A 77 -17.57 -5.68 -5.42
CA LYS A 77 -18.89 -5.49 -4.85
C LYS A 77 -18.94 -4.63 -3.63
N ASP A 78 -18.07 -4.85 -2.70
CA ASP A 78 -18.11 -4.22 -1.40
C ASP A 78 -16.91 -3.37 -1.02
N GLY A 79 -15.90 -3.35 -1.84
CA GLY A 79 -14.73 -2.53 -1.58
C GLY A 79 -13.86 -3.06 -0.45
N TYR A 80 -12.94 -2.22 0.02
CA TYR A 80 -12.02 -2.66 1.06
C TYR A 80 -12.72 -2.96 2.37
N CYS A 81 -13.82 -2.30 2.66
CA CYS A 81 -14.52 -2.59 3.91
C CYS A 81 -15.17 -3.95 3.86
N GLY A 82 -15.64 -4.39 2.69
CA GLY A 82 -16.15 -5.73 2.55
C GLY A 82 -15.06 -6.76 2.73
N LEU A 83 -13.89 -6.48 2.17
CA LEU A 83 -12.77 -7.39 2.30
C LEU A 83 -12.30 -7.43 3.76
N ALA A 84 -12.24 -6.30 4.44
CA ALA A 84 -11.85 -6.27 5.85
C ALA A 84 -12.81 -7.10 6.69
N ARG A 85 -14.09 -7.03 6.37
CA ARG A 85 -15.08 -7.79 7.11
C ARG A 85 -14.87 -9.29 6.87
N TYR A 86 -14.56 -9.68 5.65
CA TYR A 86 -14.29 -11.08 5.34
C TYR A 86 -13.10 -11.56 6.17
N LEU A 87 -12.04 -10.76 6.21
CA LEU A 87 -10.85 -11.15 6.95
C LEU A 87 -11.12 -11.26 8.44
N ARG A 88 -11.93 -10.37 8.97
CA ARG A 88 -12.28 -10.44 10.39
C ARG A 88 -13.12 -11.69 10.67
N ASP A 89 -14.08 -11.97 9.82
CA ASP A 89 -14.96 -13.11 10.02
C ASP A 89 -14.18 -14.41 9.97
N LYS A 90 -13.15 -14.45 9.14
CA LYS A 90 -12.33 -15.65 9.04
C LYS A 90 -11.13 -15.60 9.99
N LYS A 91 -11.03 -14.51 10.75
CA LYS A 91 -9.95 -14.33 11.74
C LYS A 91 -8.57 -14.37 11.09
N LEU A 92 -8.45 -13.75 9.92
CA LEU A 92 -7.20 -13.75 9.18
C LEU A 92 -6.37 -12.51 9.38
N ASN A 93 -6.89 -11.48 9.99
CA ASN A 93 -6.18 -10.23 10.13
C ASN A 93 -5.76 -9.91 11.57
N ARG A 94 -5.63 -10.89 12.41
CA ARG A 94 -5.20 -10.63 13.76
C ARG A 94 -3.74 -10.81 13.99
#